data_10b64e426863b28924468f6a1eee235b
#
_entry.id   10b64e426863b28924468f6a1eee235b
#
_cell.length_a   1.000
_cell.length_b   1.000
_cell.length_c   1.000
_cell.angle_alpha   90.00
_cell.angle_beta   90.00
_cell.angle_gamma   90.00
#
_symmetry.space_group_name_H-M   'P 1'
#
loop_
_entity.id
_entity.type
_entity.pdbx_description
1 polymer ?
#
loop_
_entity_poly.entity_id
_entity_poly.type
_entity_poly.pdbx_seq_one_letter_code
_entity_poly.pdbx_strand_id
1 'polypeptide(L)'
;MPAFTRTVGRAALFTLLGTALMVTALPPAAHAGARPAAPTVQRSSGGPGHTPDECNADPASCHGSNRLYQYIYSLGIHPFTSPHDVRKQLTGNFWLFAVRGACPTRIHAKDECELLGGNPVRVEAIEYDYLQIATLPGHALGDGLHIRFTFTRSLGFHYLMVTAWQNRPTACTEKTLCNVASRAGAWALWRVLSETLAISAYLA
;
A
#
# COMPACT_ATOMS: atom_id res chain seq x y z
N MET A 1 22.91 25.14 52.88
CA MET A 1 21.81 25.58 52.00
C MET A 1 21.47 24.40 51.09
N PRO A 2 20.38 23.67 51.30
CA PRO A 2 20.05 22.51 50.47
C PRO A 2 19.18 22.90 49.30
N ALA A 3 19.56 22.40 48.12
CA ALA A 3 18.83 22.55 46.85
C ALA A 3 17.61 21.64 46.81
N PHE A 4 16.45 22.22 46.57
CA PHE A 4 15.18 21.52 46.36
C PHE A 4 15.06 21.02 44.92
N THR A 5 15.09 19.71 44.74
CA THR A 5 14.74 19.08 43.47
C THR A 5 13.22 18.81 43.44
N ARG A 6 12.49 19.54 42.62
CA ARG A 6 11.06 19.28 42.34
C ARG A 6 10.92 18.30 41.19
N THR A 7 10.56 17.07 41.54
CA THR A 7 10.09 16.06 40.57
C THR A 7 8.63 16.33 40.29
N VAL A 8 8.30 16.78 39.05
CA VAL A 8 6.91 16.91 38.60
C VAL A 8 6.59 15.66 37.79
N GLY A 9 5.88 14.73 38.43
CA GLY A 9 5.25 13.59 37.77
C GLY A 9 4.03 14.05 36.98
N ARG A 10 4.06 13.92 35.68
CA ARG A 10 2.87 14.01 34.82
C ARG A 10 2.34 12.61 34.56
N ALA A 11 1.36 12.21 35.36
CA ALA A 11 0.49 11.09 35.05
C ALA A 11 -0.51 11.55 33.97
N ALA A 12 -0.38 11.06 32.74
CA ALA A 12 -1.37 11.23 31.71
C ALA A 12 -2.42 10.11 31.84
N LEU A 13 -3.58 10.48 32.36
CA LEU A 13 -4.77 9.64 32.43
C LEU A 13 -5.38 9.59 31.00
N PHE A 14 -5.22 8.50 30.29
CA PHE A 14 -5.98 8.25 29.07
C PHE A 14 -7.36 7.70 29.43
N THR A 15 -8.34 8.57 29.43
CA THR A 15 -9.75 8.21 29.55
C THR A 15 -10.25 7.71 28.18
N LEU A 16 -10.48 6.41 28.06
CA LEU A 16 -11.17 5.78 26.95
C LEU A 16 -12.66 6.15 27.03
N LEU A 17 -13.09 7.16 26.25
CA LEU A 17 -14.52 7.38 25.98
C LEU A 17 -14.96 6.40 24.89
N GLY A 18 -15.58 5.31 25.32
CA GLY A 18 -16.35 4.43 24.46
C GLY A 18 -17.68 5.12 24.11
N THR A 19 -17.79 5.69 22.92
CA THR A 19 -19.07 6.12 22.35
C THR A 19 -19.70 4.95 21.62
N ALA A 20 -20.69 4.32 22.24
CA ALA A 20 -21.61 3.39 21.61
C ALA A 20 -22.46 4.16 20.59
N LEU A 21 -22.21 3.99 19.29
CA LEU A 21 -23.10 4.46 18.23
C LEU A 21 -24.32 3.54 18.18
N MET A 22 -25.43 4.02 18.71
CA MET A 22 -26.76 3.43 18.42
C MET A 22 -27.09 3.71 16.96
N VAL A 23 -27.03 2.68 16.14
CA VAL A 23 -27.55 2.70 14.77
C VAL A 23 -29.05 2.57 14.83
N THR A 24 -29.79 3.68 14.70
CA THR A 24 -31.23 3.66 14.43
C THR A 24 -31.44 3.24 12.97
N ALA A 25 -32.03 2.04 12.81
CA ALA A 25 -32.44 1.53 11.50
C ALA A 25 -33.59 2.36 10.94
N LEU A 26 -33.34 3.13 9.88
CA LEU A 26 -34.36 3.70 9.00
C LEU A 26 -34.77 2.63 7.96
N PRO A 27 -36.08 2.51 7.62
CA PRO A 27 -36.50 1.55 6.61
C PRO A 27 -36.00 1.95 5.22
N PRO A 28 -35.62 0.99 4.34
CA PRO A 28 -35.10 1.28 3.03
C PRO A 28 -36.20 1.76 2.10
N ALA A 29 -36.08 3.00 1.62
CA ALA A 29 -36.80 3.42 0.42
C ALA A 29 -36.23 2.64 -0.78
N ALA A 30 -37.09 1.87 -1.44
CA ALA A 30 -36.77 1.10 -2.63
C ALA A 30 -36.48 2.06 -3.80
N HIS A 31 -35.22 2.41 -4.00
CA HIS A 31 -34.75 2.96 -5.25
C HIS A 31 -34.10 1.82 -6.03
N ALA A 32 -34.75 1.40 -7.10
CA ALA A 32 -34.16 0.53 -8.12
C ALA A 32 -33.06 1.32 -8.85
N GLY A 33 -31.92 1.50 -8.19
CA GLY A 33 -30.68 2.01 -8.77
C GLY A 33 -29.84 0.83 -9.22
N ALA A 34 -29.40 0.84 -10.48
CA ALA A 34 -28.54 -0.16 -11.07
C ALA A 34 -27.36 -0.47 -10.11
N ARG A 35 -27.28 -1.72 -9.67
CA ARG A 35 -26.14 -2.24 -8.93
C ARG A 35 -24.88 -1.97 -9.76
N PRO A 36 -23.86 -1.28 -9.25
CA PRO A 36 -22.56 -1.30 -9.90
C PRO A 36 -22.12 -2.78 -9.96
N ALA A 37 -21.82 -3.24 -11.17
CA ALA A 37 -21.33 -4.58 -11.40
C ALA A 37 -20.12 -4.80 -10.48
N ALA A 38 -20.17 -5.83 -9.64
CA ALA A 38 -19.03 -6.28 -8.88
C ALA A 38 -17.87 -6.50 -9.87
N PRO A 39 -16.64 -6.11 -9.54
CA PRO A 39 -15.52 -6.35 -10.42
C PRO A 39 -15.46 -7.85 -10.71
N THR A 40 -15.68 -8.21 -11.95
CA THR A 40 -15.59 -9.58 -12.44
C THR A 40 -14.14 -10.00 -12.20
N VAL A 41 -13.94 -10.87 -11.20
CA VAL A 41 -12.68 -11.58 -11.06
C VAL A 41 -12.58 -12.49 -12.29
N GLN A 42 -11.91 -12.00 -13.34
CA GLN A 42 -11.53 -12.86 -14.45
C GLN A 42 -10.66 -13.97 -13.88
N ARG A 43 -11.24 -15.16 -13.74
CA ARG A 43 -10.48 -16.39 -13.58
C ARG A 43 -9.70 -16.58 -14.87
N SER A 44 -8.43 -16.17 -14.83
CA SER A 44 -7.48 -16.46 -15.89
C SER A 44 -7.34 -17.97 -15.98
N SER A 45 -7.82 -18.54 -17.09
CA SER A 45 -7.57 -19.93 -17.47
C SER A 45 -6.06 -20.16 -17.51
N GLY A 46 -5.58 -21.20 -16.79
CA GLY A 46 -4.17 -21.47 -16.62
C GLY A 46 -3.42 -21.69 -17.92
N GLY A 47 -2.79 -20.63 -18.40
CA GLY A 47 -1.65 -20.71 -19.31
C GLY A 47 -0.39 -21.04 -18.51
N PRO A 48 0.70 -21.46 -19.16
CA PRO A 48 1.98 -21.65 -18.50
C PRO A 48 2.34 -20.38 -17.72
N GLY A 49 2.58 -20.53 -16.40
CA GLY A 49 2.89 -19.39 -15.54
C GLY A 49 4.14 -18.67 -16.03
N HIS A 50 4.10 -17.34 -15.99
CA HIS A 50 5.29 -16.55 -16.26
C HIS A 50 6.42 -16.92 -15.29
N THR A 51 7.64 -16.89 -15.77
CA THR A 51 8.82 -17.06 -14.93
C THR A 51 8.93 -15.88 -13.95
N PRO A 52 9.57 -16.03 -12.78
CA PRO A 52 9.83 -14.92 -11.87
C PRO A 52 10.48 -13.72 -12.54
N ASP A 53 11.38 -13.95 -13.50
CA ASP A 53 12.09 -12.89 -14.22
C ASP A 53 11.15 -12.09 -15.12
N GLU A 54 10.16 -12.71 -15.76
CA GLU A 54 9.14 -12.03 -16.54
C GLU A 54 8.26 -11.14 -15.67
N CYS A 55 7.87 -11.62 -14.49
CA CYS A 55 7.12 -10.80 -13.53
C CYS A 55 7.92 -9.61 -13.00
N ASN A 56 9.23 -9.76 -12.84
CA ASN A 56 10.11 -8.67 -12.43
C ASN A 56 10.28 -7.62 -13.53
N ALA A 57 10.36 -8.06 -14.79
CA ALA A 57 10.49 -7.17 -15.95
C ALA A 57 9.19 -6.37 -16.19
N ASP A 58 8.05 -7.05 -16.22
CA ASP A 58 6.74 -6.44 -16.39
C ASP A 58 5.69 -7.03 -15.42
N PRO A 59 5.54 -6.46 -14.20
CA PRO A 59 4.57 -6.94 -13.23
C PRO A 59 3.12 -6.85 -13.68
N ALA A 60 2.79 -5.99 -14.65
CA ALA A 60 1.43 -5.88 -15.17
C ALA A 60 1.05 -7.12 -16.02
N SER A 61 2.04 -7.72 -16.69
CA SER A 61 1.85 -8.96 -17.48
C SER A 61 1.96 -10.23 -16.64
N CYS A 62 2.36 -10.14 -15.37
CA CYS A 62 2.46 -11.27 -14.45
C CYS A 62 1.09 -11.92 -14.23
N HIS A 63 0.99 -13.24 -14.45
CA HIS A 63 -0.25 -14.00 -14.39
C HIS A 63 -0.13 -15.25 -13.51
N GLY A 64 -1.27 -15.92 -13.30
CA GLY A 64 -1.31 -17.19 -12.56
C GLY A 64 -1.07 -17.03 -11.05
N SER A 65 -0.46 -18.05 -10.45
CA SER A 65 -0.19 -18.11 -9.01
C SER A 65 0.85 -17.10 -8.52
N ASN A 66 1.65 -16.52 -9.43
CA ASN A 66 2.69 -15.59 -9.09
C ASN A 66 2.15 -14.18 -8.81
N ARG A 67 1.08 -13.76 -9.49
CA ARG A 67 0.44 -12.46 -9.20
C ARG A 67 -0.50 -12.57 -8.00
N LEU A 68 -0.22 -11.82 -6.95
CA LEU A 68 -1.04 -11.78 -5.74
C LEU A 68 -2.23 -10.85 -5.92
N TYR A 69 -1.99 -9.61 -6.36
CA TYR A 69 -3.04 -8.63 -6.64
C TYR A 69 -2.54 -7.52 -7.56
N GLN A 70 -3.51 -6.80 -8.13
CA GLN A 70 -3.29 -5.53 -8.80
C GLN A 70 -4.46 -4.60 -8.47
N TYR A 71 -4.15 -3.40 -8.00
CA TYR A 71 -5.13 -2.37 -7.67
C TYR A 71 -4.78 -1.08 -8.40
N ILE A 72 -5.81 -0.35 -8.81
CA ILE A 72 -5.66 0.96 -9.45
C ILE A 72 -6.47 1.97 -8.65
N TYR A 73 -5.83 3.06 -8.27
CA TYR A 73 -6.43 4.16 -7.52
C TYR A 73 -6.27 5.45 -8.32
N SER A 74 -7.35 6.25 -8.38
CA SER A 74 -7.27 7.59 -8.94
C SER A 74 -6.62 8.53 -7.92
N LEU A 75 -5.66 9.32 -8.38
CA LEU A 75 -5.04 10.40 -7.61
C LEU A 75 -5.65 11.77 -7.95
N GLY A 76 -6.63 11.83 -8.88
CA GLY A 76 -7.26 13.07 -9.31
C GLY A 76 -6.58 13.71 -10.52
N ILE A 77 -6.95 14.98 -10.77
CA ILE A 77 -6.43 15.78 -11.88
C ILE A 77 -5.36 16.71 -11.35
N HIS A 78 -4.14 16.53 -11.85
CA HIS A 78 -2.98 17.38 -11.51
C HIS A 78 -2.32 17.83 -12.82
N PRO A 79 -2.81 18.94 -13.44
CA PRO A 79 -2.42 19.30 -14.81
C PRO A 79 -0.93 19.66 -14.94
N PHE A 80 -0.33 20.16 -13.88
CA PHE A 80 1.06 20.65 -13.87
C PHE A 80 2.06 19.65 -13.26
N THR A 81 1.58 18.51 -12.72
CA THR A 81 2.41 17.49 -12.07
C THR A 81 2.58 16.32 -13.02
N SER A 82 3.79 15.75 -13.12
CA SER A 82 4.04 14.53 -13.87
C SER A 82 3.95 13.29 -12.97
N PRO A 83 3.79 12.08 -13.51
CA PRO A 83 3.92 10.83 -12.75
C PRO A 83 5.26 10.75 -12.01
N HIS A 84 6.33 11.22 -12.62
CA HIS A 84 7.65 11.32 -12.00
C HIS A 84 7.65 12.19 -10.73
N ASP A 85 6.97 13.33 -10.76
CA ASP A 85 6.92 14.24 -9.60
C ASP A 85 6.16 13.61 -8.44
N VAL A 86 5.04 12.91 -8.71
CA VAL A 86 4.30 12.18 -7.67
C VAL A 86 5.17 11.07 -7.07
N ARG A 87 5.89 10.31 -7.90
CA ARG A 87 6.84 9.30 -7.43
C ARG A 87 7.95 9.93 -6.58
N LYS A 88 8.54 11.07 -7.04
CA LYS A 88 9.55 11.81 -6.27
C LYS A 88 9.01 12.32 -4.94
N GLN A 89 7.75 12.78 -4.92
CA GLN A 89 7.08 13.19 -3.71
C GLN A 89 7.03 12.05 -2.69
N LEU A 90 6.65 10.85 -3.10
CA LEU A 90 6.63 9.68 -2.23
C LEU A 90 8.03 9.31 -1.73
N THR A 91 9.02 9.20 -2.62
CA THR A 91 10.37 8.73 -2.25
C THR A 91 11.17 9.77 -1.48
N GLY A 92 10.91 11.05 -1.71
CA GLY A 92 11.52 12.16 -0.98
C GLY A 92 10.87 12.46 0.37
N ASN A 93 9.61 12.04 0.53
CA ASN A 93 8.80 12.24 1.73
C ASN A 93 8.15 10.91 2.15
N PHE A 94 8.96 9.90 2.42
CA PHE A 94 8.48 8.54 2.69
C PHE A 94 7.64 8.43 3.98
N TRP A 95 7.55 9.49 4.76
CA TRP A 95 6.55 9.61 5.83
C TRP A 95 5.09 9.58 5.32
N LEU A 96 4.86 9.85 4.02
CA LEU A 96 3.56 9.68 3.36
C LEU A 96 3.14 8.19 3.26
N PHE A 97 4.12 7.28 3.34
CA PHE A 97 3.87 5.84 3.31
C PHE A 97 3.29 5.40 4.67
N ALA A 98 2.02 5.07 4.69
CA ALA A 98 1.25 4.85 5.93
C ALA A 98 1.87 3.81 6.89
N VAL A 99 2.67 2.89 6.38
CA VAL A 99 3.34 1.83 7.15
C VAL A 99 4.86 1.96 7.16
N ARG A 100 5.42 3.15 6.94
CA ARG A 100 6.87 3.34 6.82
C ARG A 100 7.69 2.80 8.01
N GLY A 101 7.11 2.71 9.21
CA GLY A 101 7.80 2.22 10.41
C GLY A 101 9.08 2.99 10.71
N ALA A 102 10.21 2.28 10.78
CA ALA A 102 11.55 2.83 11.03
C ALA A 102 12.29 3.25 9.74
N CYS A 103 11.65 3.17 8.56
CA CYS A 103 12.29 3.59 7.31
C CYS A 103 12.60 5.10 7.32
N PRO A 104 13.68 5.53 6.63
CA PRO A 104 14.09 6.93 6.58
C PRO A 104 13.03 7.80 5.87
N THR A 105 13.07 9.11 6.12
CA THR A 105 12.15 10.05 5.48
C THR A 105 12.35 10.11 3.97
N ARG A 106 13.59 9.97 3.50
CA ARG A 106 13.95 9.84 2.08
C ARG A 106 14.53 8.46 1.85
N ILE A 107 14.01 7.77 0.84
CA ILE A 107 14.47 6.43 0.48
C ILE A 107 15.21 6.43 -0.86
N HIS A 108 16.16 5.50 -0.99
CA HIS A 108 16.97 5.28 -2.19
C HIS A 108 16.89 3.80 -2.60
N ALA A 109 17.25 3.53 -3.85
CA ALA A 109 17.39 2.15 -4.29
C ALA A 109 18.44 1.42 -3.44
N LYS A 110 18.14 0.17 -3.07
CA LYS A 110 18.91 -0.73 -2.20
C LYS A 110 18.83 -0.42 -0.72
N ASP A 111 18.12 0.62 -0.28
CA ASP A 111 17.87 0.84 1.14
C ASP A 111 17.10 -0.35 1.71
N GLU A 112 17.51 -0.78 2.90
CA GLU A 112 16.81 -1.76 3.72
C GLU A 112 16.30 -1.09 4.98
N CYS A 113 15.05 -1.36 5.35
CA CYS A 113 14.45 -0.80 6.55
C CYS A 113 13.28 -1.64 7.05
N GLU A 114 12.79 -1.35 8.23
CA GLU A 114 11.65 -2.03 8.82
C GLU A 114 10.39 -1.19 8.68
N LEU A 115 9.38 -1.75 8.03
CA LEU A 115 8.03 -1.19 8.04
C LEU A 115 7.36 -1.41 9.40
N LEU A 116 6.20 -0.78 9.59
CA LEU A 116 5.41 -0.89 10.82
C LEU A 116 5.23 -2.37 11.22
N GLY A 117 5.43 -2.67 12.50
CA GLY A 117 5.36 -4.03 13.03
C GLY A 117 6.65 -4.85 12.84
N GLY A 118 7.78 -4.21 12.55
CA GLY A 118 9.06 -4.90 12.38
C GLY A 118 9.15 -5.74 11.10
N ASN A 119 8.49 -5.28 10.03
CA ASN A 119 8.45 -5.98 8.74
C ASN A 119 9.60 -5.52 7.85
N PRO A 120 10.68 -6.30 7.69
CA PRO A 120 11.86 -5.90 6.94
C PRO A 120 11.59 -5.92 5.44
N VAL A 121 12.03 -4.85 4.76
CA VAL A 121 11.90 -4.68 3.32
C VAL A 121 13.18 -4.10 2.72
N ARG A 122 13.34 -4.30 1.41
CA ARG A 122 14.36 -3.64 0.59
C ARG A 122 13.71 -2.83 -0.51
N VAL A 123 14.19 -1.63 -0.75
CA VAL A 123 13.88 -0.85 -1.94
C VAL A 123 14.66 -1.43 -3.12
N GLU A 124 13.99 -2.15 -4.01
CA GLU A 124 14.66 -2.82 -5.14
C GLU A 124 14.98 -1.85 -6.26
N ALA A 125 14.03 -0.96 -6.59
CA ALA A 125 14.20 0.01 -7.66
C ALA A 125 13.41 1.30 -7.39
N ILE A 126 13.97 2.41 -7.83
CA ILE A 126 13.31 3.71 -7.95
C ILE A 126 13.59 4.19 -9.37
N GLU A 127 12.60 4.08 -10.23
CA GLU A 127 12.69 4.45 -11.65
C GLU A 127 11.89 5.72 -11.93
N TYR A 128 11.80 6.12 -13.19
CA TYR A 128 11.14 7.36 -13.57
C TYR A 128 9.70 7.46 -13.05
N ASP A 129 8.93 6.41 -13.18
CA ASP A 129 7.50 6.36 -12.88
C ASP A 129 7.09 5.27 -11.87
N TYR A 130 8.06 4.57 -11.25
CA TYR A 130 7.73 3.59 -10.23
C TYR A 130 8.72 3.51 -9.07
N LEU A 131 8.21 3.01 -7.95
CA LEU A 131 8.93 2.52 -6.78
C LEU A 131 8.64 1.03 -6.65
N GLN A 132 9.69 0.20 -6.44
CA GLN A 132 9.55 -1.23 -6.15
C GLN A 132 10.22 -1.58 -4.85
N ILE A 133 9.52 -2.36 -4.02
CA ILE A 133 10.02 -2.90 -2.77
C ILE A 133 9.85 -4.42 -2.74
N ALA A 134 10.72 -5.11 -2.02
CA ALA A 134 10.59 -6.53 -1.74
C ALA A 134 10.64 -6.80 -0.23
N THR A 135 9.94 -7.85 0.19
CA THR A 135 10.03 -8.34 1.56
C THR A 135 11.31 -9.14 1.77
N LEU A 136 11.91 -9.00 2.95
CA LEU A 136 13.10 -9.71 3.38
C LEU A 136 12.75 -10.82 4.40
N PRO A 137 13.69 -11.73 4.71
CA PRO A 137 13.52 -12.73 5.76
C PRO A 137 13.10 -12.08 7.09
N GLY A 138 12.07 -12.64 7.73
CA GLY A 138 11.46 -12.09 8.95
C GLY A 138 10.19 -11.26 8.72
N HIS A 139 9.84 -10.94 7.45
CA HIS A 139 8.58 -10.26 7.15
C HIS A 139 7.38 -11.17 7.44
N ALA A 140 6.31 -10.62 8.06
CA ALA A 140 5.14 -11.40 8.49
C ALA A 140 4.41 -12.14 7.36
N LEU A 141 4.46 -11.64 6.13
CA LEU A 141 3.88 -12.30 4.95
C LEU A 141 4.84 -13.29 4.27
N GLY A 142 6.08 -13.39 4.74
CA GLY A 142 7.16 -14.16 4.13
C GLY A 142 8.12 -13.29 3.31
N ASP A 143 9.21 -13.87 2.90
CA ASP A 143 10.24 -13.24 2.06
C ASP A 143 9.95 -13.44 0.56
N GLY A 144 10.54 -12.59 -0.27
CA GLY A 144 10.43 -12.68 -1.73
C GLY A 144 9.06 -12.29 -2.30
N LEU A 145 8.28 -11.49 -1.57
CA LEU A 145 7.13 -10.79 -2.12
C LEU A 145 7.59 -9.45 -2.66
N HIS A 146 7.17 -9.13 -3.87
CA HIS A 146 7.50 -7.87 -4.55
C HIS A 146 6.24 -7.02 -4.68
N ILE A 147 6.39 -5.71 -4.50
CA ILE A 147 5.31 -4.74 -4.69
C ILE A 147 5.86 -3.58 -5.50
N ARG A 148 5.23 -3.28 -6.63
CA ARG A 148 5.54 -2.11 -7.46
C ARG A 148 4.40 -1.10 -7.40
N PHE A 149 4.76 0.13 -7.11
CA PHE A 149 3.90 1.31 -7.12
C PHE A 149 4.21 2.08 -8.40
N THR A 150 3.36 1.95 -9.41
CA THR A 150 3.52 2.61 -10.71
C THR A 150 2.61 3.82 -10.79
N PHE A 151 3.17 4.95 -11.17
CA PHE A 151 2.47 6.22 -11.35
C PHE A 151 2.24 6.45 -12.84
N THR A 152 0.98 6.65 -13.22
CA THR A 152 0.63 6.88 -14.63
C THR A 152 -0.27 8.10 -14.77
N ARG A 153 -0.37 8.62 -16.00
CA ARG A 153 -1.25 9.74 -16.34
C ARG A 153 -1.99 9.44 -17.63
N SER A 154 -3.29 9.66 -17.62
CA SER A 154 -4.13 9.56 -18.82
C SER A 154 -5.15 10.69 -18.82
N LEU A 155 -5.23 11.44 -19.92
CA LEU A 155 -6.15 12.58 -20.09
C LEU A 155 -6.13 13.60 -18.92
N GLY A 156 -4.96 13.81 -18.31
CA GLY A 156 -4.78 14.72 -17.17
C GLY A 156 -5.08 14.10 -15.80
N PHE A 157 -5.69 12.92 -15.75
CA PHE A 157 -5.89 12.17 -14.51
C PHE A 157 -4.64 11.37 -14.16
N HIS A 158 -4.24 11.42 -12.90
CA HIS A 158 -3.17 10.61 -12.36
C HIS A 158 -3.71 9.35 -11.69
N TYR A 159 -2.96 8.28 -11.80
CA TYR A 159 -3.30 6.99 -11.21
C TYR A 159 -2.09 6.39 -10.50
N LEU A 160 -2.36 5.72 -9.40
CA LEU A 160 -1.44 4.81 -8.72
C LEU A 160 -1.89 3.38 -9.02
N MET A 161 -1.06 2.63 -9.72
CA MET A 161 -1.24 1.18 -9.88
C MET A 161 -0.30 0.47 -8.92
N VAL A 162 -0.86 -0.40 -8.08
CA VAL A 162 -0.09 -1.23 -7.13
C VAL A 162 -0.22 -2.68 -7.54
N THR A 163 0.89 -3.27 -7.96
CA THR A 163 0.97 -4.67 -8.36
C THR A 163 1.88 -5.43 -7.40
N ALA A 164 1.37 -6.54 -6.85
CA ALA A 164 2.15 -7.44 -6.01
C ALA A 164 2.24 -8.83 -6.64
N TRP A 165 3.44 -9.42 -6.56
CA TRP A 165 3.72 -10.76 -7.05
C TRP A 165 4.72 -11.46 -6.13
N GLN A 166 4.89 -12.75 -6.36
CA GLN A 166 5.83 -13.60 -5.63
C GLN A 166 6.59 -14.49 -6.60
N ASN A 167 7.85 -14.74 -6.29
CA ASN A 167 8.67 -15.68 -7.07
C ASN A 167 8.41 -17.13 -6.64
N ARG A 168 8.00 -17.32 -5.40
CA ARG A 168 7.61 -18.61 -4.80
C ARG A 168 6.50 -18.39 -3.77
N PRO A 169 5.61 -19.36 -3.56
CA PRO A 169 4.62 -19.29 -2.50
C PRO A 169 5.27 -19.11 -1.12
N THR A 170 4.64 -18.33 -0.27
CA THR A 170 5.04 -18.15 1.14
C THR A 170 4.04 -18.86 2.05
N ALA A 171 4.43 -19.07 3.31
CA ALA A 171 3.54 -19.69 4.31
C ALA A 171 2.20 -18.95 4.47
N CYS A 172 2.15 -17.64 4.19
CA CYS A 172 0.91 -16.87 4.18
C CYS A 172 0.12 -17.10 2.89
N THR A 173 0.77 -17.02 1.72
CA THR A 173 0.07 -17.12 0.42
C THR A 173 -0.47 -18.51 0.13
N GLU A 174 0.09 -19.58 0.73
CA GLU A 174 -0.43 -20.94 0.68
C GLU A 174 -1.70 -21.13 1.52
N LYS A 175 -1.87 -20.35 2.59
CA LYS A 175 -3.05 -20.43 3.45
C LYS A 175 -4.13 -19.48 2.94
N THR A 176 -5.25 -20.02 2.48
CA THR A 176 -6.37 -19.24 1.91
C THR A 176 -6.79 -18.06 2.79
N LEU A 177 -6.94 -18.28 4.10
CA LEU A 177 -7.36 -17.22 5.02
C LEU A 177 -6.33 -16.10 5.11
N CYS A 178 -5.03 -16.43 5.22
CA CYS A 178 -3.96 -15.44 5.27
C CYS A 178 -3.87 -14.66 3.95
N ASN A 179 -3.97 -15.34 2.81
CA ASN A 179 -3.95 -14.74 1.49
C ASN A 179 -5.11 -13.75 1.32
N VAL A 180 -6.34 -14.14 1.64
CA VAL A 180 -7.52 -13.26 1.54
C VAL A 180 -7.41 -12.06 2.48
N ALA A 181 -7.01 -12.27 3.73
CA ALA A 181 -6.86 -11.20 4.72
C ALA A 181 -5.75 -10.23 4.32
N SER A 182 -4.61 -10.71 3.85
CA SER A 182 -3.50 -9.85 3.41
C SER A 182 -3.87 -9.01 2.19
N ARG A 183 -4.62 -9.56 1.23
CA ARG A 183 -5.11 -8.81 0.06
C ARG A 183 -6.11 -7.73 0.44
N ALA A 184 -7.06 -8.03 1.33
CA ALA A 184 -8.02 -7.04 1.82
C ALA A 184 -7.32 -5.91 2.60
N GLY A 185 -6.37 -6.26 3.47
CA GLY A 185 -5.55 -5.30 4.20
C GLY A 185 -4.71 -4.43 3.26
N ALA A 186 -4.07 -5.03 2.26
CA ALA A 186 -3.31 -4.32 1.24
C ALA A 186 -4.19 -3.34 0.46
N TRP A 187 -5.39 -3.75 0.03
CA TRP A 187 -6.31 -2.85 -0.66
C TRP A 187 -6.64 -1.60 0.15
N ALA A 188 -6.97 -1.76 1.43
CA ALA A 188 -7.28 -0.64 2.31
C ALA A 188 -6.05 0.26 2.53
N LEU A 189 -4.89 -0.34 2.75
CA LEU A 189 -3.64 0.37 2.98
C LEU A 189 -3.23 1.23 1.77
N TRP A 190 -3.29 0.66 0.57
CA TRP A 190 -2.91 1.38 -0.65
C TRP A 190 -3.94 2.45 -1.03
N ARG A 191 -5.19 2.28 -0.61
CA ARG A 191 -6.20 3.33 -0.72
C ARG A 191 -5.84 4.54 0.13
N VAL A 192 -5.46 4.34 1.40
CA VAL A 192 -4.99 5.43 2.28
C VAL A 192 -3.76 6.12 1.67
N LEU A 193 -2.80 5.34 1.15
CA LEU A 193 -1.64 5.91 0.45
C LEU A 193 -2.07 6.77 -0.75
N SER A 194 -3.01 6.28 -1.56
CA SER A 194 -3.46 7.02 -2.75
C SER A 194 -4.16 8.34 -2.39
N GLU A 195 -4.99 8.35 -1.34
CA GLU A 195 -5.65 9.56 -0.84
C GLU A 195 -4.62 10.58 -0.31
N THR A 196 -3.61 10.10 0.42
CA THR A 196 -2.52 10.95 0.92
C THR A 196 -1.70 11.56 -0.22
N LEU A 197 -1.38 10.75 -1.25
CA LEU A 197 -0.65 11.23 -2.42
C LEU A 197 -1.47 12.19 -3.27
N ALA A 198 -2.77 11.96 -3.43
CA ALA A 198 -3.66 12.89 -4.12
C ALA A 198 -3.62 14.29 -3.49
N ILE A 199 -3.68 14.36 -2.16
CA ILE A 199 -3.59 15.63 -1.43
C ILE A 199 -2.20 16.24 -1.57
N SER A 200 -1.13 15.47 -1.40
CA SER A 200 0.24 15.97 -1.44
C SER A 200 0.65 16.47 -2.83
N ALA A 201 0.11 15.89 -3.90
CA ALA A 201 0.38 16.32 -5.27
C ALA A 201 -0.22 17.71 -5.61
N TYR A 202 -1.21 18.20 -4.85
CA TYR A 202 -1.68 19.59 -4.97
C TYR A 202 -0.77 20.59 -4.26
N LEU A 203 0.09 20.13 -3.37
CA LEU A 203 0.97 20.97 -2.56
C LEU A 203 2.40 21.03 -3.12
N ALA A 204 2.69 20.27 -4.16
CA ALA A 204 3.98 20.19 -4.84
C ALA A 204 4.05 21.09 -6.06
#